data_893c3ef0ea9fcfb1e7a6c106d424575e
#
_entry.id   893c3ef0ea9fcfb1e7a6c106d424575e
#
_cell.length_a   1.000
_cell.length_b   1.000
_cell.length_c   1.000
_cell.angle_alpha   90.00
_cell.angle_beta   90.00
_cell.angle_gamma   90.00
#
_symmetry.space_group_name_H-M   'P 1'
#
loop_
_entity.id
_entity.type
_entity.pdbx_description
1 polymer ?
#
loop_
_entity_poly.entity_id
_entity_poly.type
_entity_poly.pdbx_seq_one_letter_code
_entity_poly.pdbx_strand_id
1 'polypeptide(L)'
;MDGRSMIPLKDIVPSAQTNIKTQFILLDKGRTATEGQNKTCLALVADETAAVHFQLWGDECDAFEPGDIIHLTNGIFSYNRKSLVLRAGKRGNIEKVGEFTMAYVETPNMSEIRWAPDPNNSKKYVHEAVISTHSRIFPPLA
;
A
#
# COMPACT_ATOMS: atom_id res chain seq x y z
N MET A 1 -24.76 -2.97 9.01
CA MET A 1 -23.70 -2.07 8.59
C MET A 1 -22.36 -2.61 9.06
N ASP A 2 -21.46 -2.75 8.14
CA ASP A 2 -20.11 -3.07 8.50
C ASP A 2 -19.58 -1.91 9.33
N GLY A 3 -19.30 -2.10 10.61
CA GLY A 3 -18.85 -1.04 11.49
C GLY A 3 -17.47 -0.48 11.17
N ARG A 4 -16.88 -0.88 10.07
CA ARG A 4 -15.54 -0.43 9.69
C ARG A 4 -15.62 0.64 8.62
N SER A 5 -15.18 1.84 8.96
CA SER A 5 -14.91 2.85 7.95
C SER A 5 -13.55 2.58 7.32
N MET A 6 -13.33 3.16 6.16
CA MET A 6 -12.04 3.07 5.48
C MET A 6 -10.97 3.78 6.29
N ILE A 7 -9.78 3.20 6.35
CA ILE A 7 -8.64 3.76 7.06
C ILE A 7 -7.85 4.65 6.09
N PRO A 8 -7.53 5.89 6.47
CA PRO A 8 -6.61 6.69 5.68
C PRO A 8 -5.23 6.04 5.61
N LEU A 9 -4.54 6.18 4.49
CA LEU A 9 -3.22 5.55 4.35
C LEU A 9 -2.23 6.02 5.40
N LYS A 10 -2.34 7.27 5.87
CA LYS A 10 -1.43 7.76 6.92
C LYS A 10 -1.57 7.00 8.24
N ASP A 11 -2.67 6.29 8.44
CA ASP A 11 -2.95 5.58 9.69
C ASP A 11 -2.66 4.09 9.64
N ILE A 12 -2.23 3.55 8.50
CA ILE A 12 -1.86 2.14 8.44
C ILE A 12 -0.51 1.92 9.11
N VAL A 13 -0.41 0.80 9.83
CA VAL A 13 0.83 0.41 10.51
C VAL A 13 1.16 -1.03 10.16
N PRO A 14 2.44 -1.41 10.16
CA PRO A 14 2.82 -2.80 9.92
C PRO A 14 2.19 -3.70 10.98
N SER A 15 1.53 -4.76 10.55
CA SER A 15 0.81 -5.65 11.45
C SER A 15 0.55 -6.98 10.78
N ALA A 16 0.37 -8.02 11.59
CA ALA A 16 -0.08 -9.31 11.10
C ALA A 16 -1.59 -9.33 10.83
N GLN A 17 -2.32 -8.27 11.17
CA GLN A 17 -3.74 -8.22 10.95
C GLN A 17 -4.08 -8.11 9.47
N THR A 18 -5.18 -8.75 9.07
CA THR A 18 -5.59 -8.85 7.67
C THR A 18 -6.92 -8.16 7.46
N ASN A 19 -7.09 -6.98 8.04
CA ASN A 19 -8.40 -6.31 8.05
C ASN A 19 -8.35 -4.86 7.56
N ILE A 20 -7.34 -4.51 6.80
CA ILE A 20 -7.24 -3.13 6.28
C ILE A 20 -8.27 -2.94 5.19
N LYS A 21 -9.10 -1.91 5.35
CA LYS A 21 -10.06 -1.48 4.35
C LYS A 21 -9.73 -0.03 4.00
N THR A 22 -9.38 0.22 2.75
CA THR A 22 -8.96 1.55 2.32
C THR A 22 -9.24 1.74 0.83
N GLN A 23 -9.09 2.96 0.38
CA GLN A 23 -9.27 3.32 -1.03
C GLN A 23 -8.14 4.26 -1.43
N PHE A 24 -7.62 4.05 -2.63
CA PHE A 24 -6.49 4.83 -3.12
C PHE A 24 -6.50 4.90 -4.63
N ILE A 25 -5.71 5.82 -5.16
CA ILE A 25 -5.51 5.94 -6.60
C ILE A 25 -4.14 5.37 -6.96
N LEU A 26 -4.07 4.61 -8.03
CA LEU A 26 -2.82 4.06 -8.53
C LEU A 26 -2.09 5.15 -9.31
N LEU A 27 -0.87 5.46 -8.88
CA LEU A 27 -0.07 6.54 -9.49
C LEU A 27 0.93 6.01 -10.51
N ASP A 28 1.55 4.87 -10.22
CA ASP A 28 2.59 4.32 -11.07
C ASP A 28 2.72 2.83 -10.84
N LYS A 29 3.19 2.10 -11.86
CA LYS A 29 3.48 0.68 -11.74
C LYS A 29 4.96 0.45 -12.03
N GLY A 30 5.59 -0.33 -11.15
CA GLY A 30 6.96 -0.75 -11.35
C GLY A 30 7.06 -1.95 -12.27
N ARG A 31 8.23 -2.55 -12.29
CA ARG A 31 8.47 -3.72 -13.12
C ARG A 31 7.69 -4.93 -12.62
N THR A 32 7.20 -5.73 -13.55
CA THR A 32 6.65 -7.03 -13.23
C THR A 32 7.79 -8.01 -13.02
N ALA A 33 7.75 -8.70 -11.88
CA ALA A 33 8.69 -9.77 -11.58
C ALA A 33 7.96 -11.10 -11.73
N THR A 34 8.64 -12.07 -12.34
CA THR A 34 8.09 -13.41 -12.50
C THR A 34 9.01 -14.39 -11.82
N GLU A 35 8.45 -15.21 -10.94
CA GLU A 35 9.18 -16.23 -10.21
C GLU A 35 8.42 -17.54 -10.36
N GLY A 36 8.89 -18.39 -11.27
CA GLY A 36 8.13 -19.57 -11.66
C GLY A 36 6.85 -19.17 -12.36
N GLN A 37 5.73 -19.61 -11.81
CA GLN A 37 4.41 -19.24 -12.34
C GLN A 37 3.82 -18.02 -11.62
N ASN A 38 4.54 -17.49 -10.65
CA ASN A 38 4.06 -16.36 -9.85
C ASN A 38 4.53 -15.05 -10.47
N LYS A 39 3.59 -14.15 -10.69
CA LYS A 39 3.83 -12.84 -11.25
C LYS A 39 3.46 -11.79 -10.21
N THR A 40 4.35 -10.85 -9.96
CA THR A 40 4.10 -9.75 -9.02
C THR A 40 4.54 -8.43 -9.62
N CYS A 41 3.92 -7.37 -9.17
CA CYS A 41 4.25 -6.02 -9.60
C CYS A 41 4.09 -5.08 -8.42
N LEU A 42 5.07 -4.22 -8.22
CA LEU A 42 4.99 -3.19 -7.19
C LEU A 42 4.40 -1.93 -7.80
N ALA A 43 3.46 -1.32 -7.10
CA ALA A 43 2.81 -0.08 -7.54
C ALA A 43 2.94 0.99 -6.48
N LEU A 44 2.89 2.25 -6.92
CA LEU A 44 2.77 3.39 -6.03
C LEU A 44 1.30 3.81 -6.01
N VAL A 45 0.71 3.82 -4.83
CA VAL A 45 -0.68 4.23 -4.64
C VAL A 45 -0.74 5.31 -3.58
N ALA A 46 -1.81 6.11 -3.60
CA ALA A 46 -1.93 7.23 -2.67
C ALA A 46 -3.38 7.60 -2.41
N ASP A 47 -3.61 8.29 -1.30
CA ASP A 47 -4.85 8.98 -1.04
C ASP A 47 -4.51 10.42 -0.64
N GLU A 48 -5.48 11.15 -0.10
CA GLU A 48 -5.25 12.54 0.29
C GLU A 48 -4.37 12.70 1.52
N THR A 49 -4.00 11.61 2.19
CA THR A 49 -3.24 11.64 3.44
C THR A 49 -1.82 11.13 3.31
N ALA A 50 -1.55 10.19 2.40
CA ALA A 50 -0.23 9.57 2.28
C ALA A 50 -0.15 8.73 1.02
N ALA A 51 1.04 8.22 0.73
CA ALA A 51 1.28 7.23 -0.31
C ALA A 51 1.83 5.96 0.32
N VAL A 52 1.82 4.88 -0.44
CA VAL A 52 2.34 3.59 0.00
C VAL A 52 2.65 2.73 -1.22
N HIS A 53 3.56 1.77 -1.05
CA HIS A 53 3.80 0.76 -2.09
C HIS A 53 2.76 -0.35 -1.94
N PHE A 54 2.14 -0.71 -3.05
CA PHE A 54 1.13 -1.78 -3.09
C PHE A 54 1.63 -2.91 -3.99
N GLN A 55 1.53 -4.14 -3.51
CA GLN A 55 1.94 -5.30 -4.28
C GLN A 55 0.75 -5.93 -4.99
N LEU A 56 0.83 -6.02 -6.31
CA LEU A 56 -0.15 -6.69 -7.15
C LEU A 56 0.31 -8.12 -7.45
N TRP A 57 -0.63 -9.04 -7.55
CA TRP A 57 -0.35 -10.46 -7.79
C TRP A 57 -1.04 -10.96 -9.05
N GLY A 58 -0.33 -11.75 -9.83
CA GLY A 58 -0.93 -12.46 -10.96
C GLY A 58 -1.59 -11.52 -11.95
N ASP A 59 -2.85 -11.78 -12.26
CA ASP A 59 -3.61 -11.00 -13.23
C ASP A 59 -3.83 -9.56 -12.80
N GLU A 60 -3.73 -9.27 -11.50
CA GLU A 60 -3.83 -7.89 -11.01
C GLU A 60 -2.76 -7.00 -11.62
N CYS A 61 -1.60 -7.57 -11.94
CA CYS A 61 -0.51 -6.80 -12.53
C CYS A 61 -0.90 -6.16 -13.85
N ASP A 62 -1.82 -6.76 -14.59
CA ASP A 62 -2.27 -6.27 -15.88
C ASP A 62 -3.67 -5.66 -15.82
N ALA A 63 -4.42 -5.91 -14.76
CA ALA A 63 -5.82 -5.48 -14.65
C ALA A 63 -5.97 -4.01 -14.27
N PHE A 64 -4.96 -3.42 -13.64
CA PHE A 64 -5.05 -2.06 -13.14
C PHE A 64 -4.00 -1.17 -13.78
N GLU A 65 -4.38 0.09 -14.03
CA GLU A 65 -3.53 1.06 -14.71
C GLU A 65 -3.41 2.34 -13.87
N PRO A 66 -2.35 3.15 -14.09
CA PRO A 66 -2.27 4.45 -13.43
C PRO A 66 -3.52 5.28 -13.66
N GLY A 67 -4.02 5.90 -12.61
CA GLY A 67 -5.27 6.64 -12.63
C GLY A 67 -6.45 5.87 -12.07
N ASP A 68 -6.36 4.56 -11.96
CA ASP A 68 -7.45 3.75 -11.41
C ASP A 68 -7.61 4.00 -9.91
N ILE A 69 -8.85 4.19 -9.47
CA ILE A 69 -9.18 4.28 -8.06
C ILE A 69 -9.59 2.88 -7.60
N ILE A 70 -8.92 2.39 -6.57
CA ILE A 70 -9.02 1.01 -6.14
C ILE A 70 -9.52 0.95 -4.70
N HIS A 71 -10.48 0.09 -4.45
CA HIS A 71 -10.99 -0.20 -3.13
C HIS A 71 -10.39 -1.53 -2.66
N LEU A 72 -9.76 -1.50 -1.49
CA LEU A 72 -9.10 -2.67 -0.88
C LEU A 72 -9.88 -3.10 0.35
N THR A 73 -10.14 -4.40 0.45
CA THR A 73 -10.71 -5.01 1.67
C THR A 73 -9.80 -6.14 2.12
N ASN A 74 -9.75 -6.34 3.44
CA ASN A 74 -8.92 -7.37 4.08
C ASN A 74 -7.47 -7.30 3.62
N GLY A 75 -6.93 -6.07 3.60
CA GLY A 75 -5.54 -5.83 3.23
C GLY A 75 -4.59 -6.10 4.37
N ILE A 76 -3.33 -6.32 4.01
CA ILE A 76 -2.24 -6.52 4.95
C ILE A 76 -1.15 -5.50 4.62
N PHE A 77 -0.59 -4.87 5.65
CA PHE A 77 0.57 -4.01 5.51
C PHE A 77 1.72 -4.65 6.30
N SER A 78 2.65 -5.26 5.58
CA SER A 78 3.71 -6.03 6.23
C SER A 78 4.97 -6.06 5.39
N TYR A 79 6.07 -6.49 6.00
CA TYR A 79 7.32 -6.67 5.28
C TYR A 79 7.26 -7.94 4.43
N ASN A 80 7.71 -7.81 3.20
CA ASN A 80 7.93 -8.92 2.28
C ASN A 80 9.36 -8.80 1.78
N ARG A 81 10.25 -9.67 2.26
CA ARG A 81 11.67 -9.67 1.89
C ARG A 81 12.32 -8.29 2.09
N LYS A 82 12.17 -7.68 3.25
CA LYS A 82 12.74 -6.38 3.59
C LYS A 82 12.01 -5.19 2.96
N SER A 83 10.97 -5.42 2.17
CA SER A 83 10.16 -4.34 1.60
C SER A 83 8.82 -4.29 2.31
N LEU A 84 8.46 -3.12 2.81
CA LEU A 84 7.19 -2.90 3.47
C LEU A 84 6.14 -2.56 2.42
N VAL A 85 5.15 -3.43 2.27
CA VAL A 85 4.15 -3.26 1.22
C VAL A 85 2.74 -3.49 1.75
N LEU A 86 1.79 -2.79 1.15
CA LEU A 86 0.37 -3.04 1.32
C LEU A 86 -0.05 -4.02 0.23
N ARG A 87 -0.88 -4.98 0.57
CA ARG A 87 -1.38 -5.96 -0.39
C ARG A 87 -2.70 -6.54 0.08
N ALA A 88 -3.44 -7.14 -0.84
CA ALA A 88 -4.64 -7.88 -0.47
C ALA A 88 -4.20 -9.16 0.26
N GLY A 89 -4.84 -9.42 1.39
CA GLY A 89 -4.57 -10.65 2.12
C GLY A 89 -5.21 -11.85 1.43
N LYS A 90 -5.08 -13.01 2.06
CA LYS A 90 -5.60 -14.27 1.51
C LYS A 90 -7.09 -14.20 1.20
N ARG A 91 -7.85 -13.48 2.01
CA ARG A 91 -9.28 -13.24 1.79
C ARG A 91 -9.54 -11.80 1.33
N GLY A 92 -8.49 -11.14 0.89
CA GLY A 92 -8.59 -9.78 0.46
C GLY A 92 -9.13 -9.65 -0.94
N ASN A 93 -9.59 -8.47 -1.25
CA ASN A 93 -10.12 -8.15 -2.56
C ASN A 93 -9.74 -6.73 -2.94
N ILE A 94 -9.43 -6.53 -4.20
CA ILE A 94 -9.23 -5.20 -4.77
C ILE A 94 -10.18 -5.04 -5.94
N GLU A 95 -10.73 -3.83 -6.06
CA GLU A 95 -11.75 -3.56 -7.06
C GLU A 95 -11.61 -2.12 -7.54
N LYS A 96 -11.67 -1.95 -8.85
CA LYS A 96 -11.66 -0.62 -9.43
C LYS A 96 -13.01 0.03 -9.22
N VAL A 97 -13.03 1.24 -8.62
CA VAL A 97 -14.26 1.96 -8.33
C VAL A 97 -14.34 3.32 -9.03
N GLY A 98 -13.31 3.73 -9.73
CA GLY A 98 -13.30 5.00 -10.46
C GLY A 98 -12.00 5.26 -11.15
N GLU A 99 -11.88 6.46 -11.75
CA GLU A 99 -10.66 6.89 -12.43
C GLU A 99 -10.46 8.39 -12.24
N PHE A 100 -9.21 8.81 -12.01
CA PHE A 100 -8.71 10.18 -12.11
C PHE A 100 -9.40 11.25 -11.28
N THR A 101 -10.36 10.92 -10.43
CA THR A 101 -11.15 11.92 -9.70
C THR A 101 -10.84 11.96 -8.22
N MET A 102 -9.73 11.39 -7.79
CA MET A 102 -9.35 11.30 -6.38
C MET A 102 -8.17 12.23 -6.09
N ALA A 103 -8.30 13.08 -5.08
CA ALA A 103 -7.18 13.87 -4.59
C ALA A 103 -6.16 12.97 -3.89
N TYR A 104 -4.88 13.29 -4.04
CA TYR A 104 -3.83 12.49 -3.42
C TYR A 104 -2.60 13.33 -3.10
N VAL A 105 -1.76 12.77 -2.23
CA VAL A 105 -0.43 13.31 -1.93
C VAL A 105 0.59 12.18 -2.03
N GLU A 106 1.83 12.51 -2.35
CA GLU A 106 2.89 11.52 -2.46
C GLU A 106 3.74 11.43 -1.19
N THR A 107 3.49 12.29 -0.22
CA THR A 107 4.24 12.31 1.04
C THR A 107 3.27 12.40 2.21
N PRO A 108 3.57 11.72 3.32
CA PRO A 108 4.65 10.75 3.46
C PRO A 108 4.37 9.46 2.70
N ASN A 109 5.41 8.71 2.35
CA ASN A 109 5.24 7.36 1.81
C ASN A 109 5.38 6.38 2.97
N MET A 110 4.30 5.69 3.29
CA MET A 110 4.23 4.83 4.48
C MET A 110 5.17 3.63 4.38
N SER A 111 5.52 3.21 3.16
CA SER A 111 6.47 2.12 2.94
C SER A 111 7.92 2.55 3.18
N GLU A 112 8.19 3.85 3.18
CA GLU A 112 9.55 4.40 3.38
C GLU A 112 9.78 4.87 4.80
N ILE A 113 8.82 4.64 5.70
CA ILE A 113 8.97 4.95 7.11
C ILE A 113 9.66 3.76 7.78
N ARG A 114 10.66 4.04 8.62
CA ARG A 114 11.27 3.01 9.42
C ARG A 114 10.43 2.81 10.68
N TRP A 115 10.02 1.57 10.88
CA TRP A 115 9.20 1.18 12.01
C TRP A 115 10.03 0.37 13.00
N ALA A 116 9.72 0.53 14.29
CA ALA A 116 10.34 -0.24 15.36
C ALA A 116 9.26 -0.75 16.30
N PRO A 117 9.51 -1.87 17.02
CA PRO A 117 8.56 -2.33 18.03
C PRO A 117 8.35 -1.25 19.09
N ASP A 118 7.11 -1.07 19.53
CA ASP A 118 6.78 -0.16 20.63
C ASP A 118 7.41 -0.72 21.92
N PRO A 119 8.22 0.07 22.64
CA PRO A 119 8.82 -0.39 23.91
C PRO A 119 7.78 -0.84 24.95
N ASN A 120 6.58 -0.30 24.87
CA ASN A 120 5.52 -0.62 25.83
C ASN A 120 4.58 -1.72 25.35
N ASN A 121 4.67 -2.11 24.05
CA ASN A 121 3.82 -3.16 23.50
C ASN A 121 4.50 -3.76 22.27
N SER A 122 5.13 -4.92 22.45
CA SER A 122 5.91 -5.57 21.38
C SER A 122 5.09 -5.97 20.16
N LYS A 123 3.75 -5.94 20.25
CA LYS A 123 2.88 -6.25 19.12
C LYS A 123 2.56 -5.04 18.27
N LYS A 124 2.98 -3.85 18.69
CA LYS A 124 2.75 -2.62 17.94
C LYS A 124 4.05 -2.07 17.40
N TYR A 125 3.92 -1.29 16.33
CA TYR A 125 5.05 -0.60 15.73
C TYR A 125 4.86 0.90 15.87
N VAL A 126 5.96 1.60 16.04
CA VAL A 126 6.00 3.06 16.09
C VAL A 126 7.03 3.57 15.10
N HIS A 127 6.90 4.83 14.72
CA HIS A 127 7.90 5.44 13.83
C HIS A 127 9.24 5.52 14.54
N GLU A 128 10.28 4.95 13.92
CA GLU A 128 11.65 5.13 14.39
C GLU A 128 12.29 6.29 13.64
N ALA A 129 12.15 6.28 12.32
CA ALA A 129 12.71 7.33 11.49
C ALA A 129 12.02 7.28 10.12
N VAL A 130 11.98 8.45 9.46
CA VAL A 130 11.54 8.51 8.07
C VAL A 130 12.79 8.40 7.20
N ILE A 131 12.89 7.34 6.40
CA ILE A 131 14.01 7.12 5.50
C ILE A 131 13.94 8.15 4.37
N SER A 132 12.74 8.35 3.84
CA SER A 132 12.46 9.33 2.80
C SER A 132 10.98 9.69 2.89
N THR A 133 10.64 10.95 2.65
CA THR A 133 9.24 11.36 2.61
C THR A 133 8.57 10.92 1.31
N HIS A 134 9.37 10.70 0.27
CA HIS A 134 8.87 10.17 -1.00
C HIS A 134 9.35 8.73 -1.19
N SER A 135 8.77 8.03 -2.15
CA SER A 135 9.22 6.69 -2.49
C SER A 135 10.63 6.74 -3.08
N ARG A 136 11.50 5.83 -2.64
CA ARG A 136 12.83 5.65 -3.21
C ARG A 136 12.77 4.90 -4.53
N ILE A 137 11.69 4.14 -4.75
CA ILE A 137 11.47 3.35 -5.96
C ILE A 137 10.74 4.19 -7.01
N PHE A 138 9.83 5.05 -6.56
CA PHE A 138 9.01 5.91 -7.43
C PHE A 138 9.25 7.37 -7.05
N PRO A 139 10.40 7.97 -7.45
CA PRO A 139 10.65 9.37 -7.09
C PRO A 139 9.66 10.29 -7.79
N PRO A 140 9.32 11.43 -7.17
CA PRO A 140 8.41 12.37 -7.80
C PRO A 140 9.02 12.94 -9.07
N LEU A 141 8.17 13.28 -10.02
CA LEU A 141 8.59 13.98 -11.23
C LEU A 141 9.01 15.40 -10.84
N ALA A 142 10.22 15.74 -11.20
CA ALA A 142 10.76 17.06 -10.89
C ALA A 142 10.12 18.15 -11.76
#